data_44ff1e063e48bf66dbefd54cbc9be061
#
_entry.id   44ff1e063e48bf66dbefd54cbc9be061
#
_cell.length_a   1.000
_cell.length_b   1.000
_cell.length_c   1.000
_cell.angle_alpha   90.00
_cell.angle_beta   90.00
_cell.angle_gamma   90.00
#
_symmetry.space_group_name_H-M   'P 1'
#
loop_
_entity.id
_entity.type
_entity.pdbx_description
1 polymer ?
#
loop_
_entity_poly.entity_id
_entity_poly.type
_entity_poly.pdbx_seq_one_letter_code
_entity_poly.pdbx_strand_id
1 'polypeptide(L)'
;MFYGLNNIIKKVLPKGLFYRSLIIVATPMILLQIIITLVFFDSLWIKANRGMTRSLVSEIHTLYDVYVGPDMEQKQTIIDVYNKNFDFVISFKKNESFPKRLEERWYSPMDRSLRRELKPVFGNLYWFDTTSYKEVVELRIKYQNGFLQIFFPKYKIAPSSTPVSYTHLTLPTILRV
;
A
#
# COMPACT_ATOMS: atom_id res chain seq x y z
N MET A 1 -35.31 9.99 17.65
CA MET A 1 -34.36 10.17 16.55
C MET A 1 -34.77 9.47 15.23
N PHE A 2 -35.99 8.98 15.08
CA PHE A 2 -36.49 8.22 13.90
C PHE A 2 -37.35 9.01 12.93
N TYR A 3 -37.74 10.27 13.25
CA TYR A 3 -38.66 11.06 12.43
C TYR A 3 -38.07 11.55 11.09
N GLY A 4 -36.73 11.77 11.01
CA GLY A 4 -36.06 12.19 9.78
C GLY A 4 -35.95 11.09 8.71
N LEU A 5 -35.77 9.84 9.14
CA LEU A 5 -35.64 8.69 8.24
C LEU A 5 -36.96 8.41 7.49
N ASN A 6 -38.09 8.58 8.16
CA ASN A 6 -39.41 8.33 7.59
C ASN A 6 -39.78 9.32 6.45
N ASN A 7 -39.29 10.55 6.54
CA ASN A 7 -39.51 11.55 5.48
C ASN A 7 -38.62 11.33 4.25
N ILE A 8 -37.39 10.83 4.45
CA ILE A 8 -36.46 10.48 3.35
C ILE A 8 -36.99 9.23 2.62
N ILE A 9 -37.45 8.22 3.38
CA ILE A 9 -38.00 6.98 2.83
C ILE A 9 -39.27 7.29 2.00
N LYS A 10 -40.16 8.15 2.48
CA LYS A 10 -41.38 8.55 1.74
C LYS A 10 -41.10 9.31 0.44
N LYS A 11 -39.98 10.01 0.35
CA LYS A 11 -39.58 10.79 -0.83
C LYS A 11 -38.88 9.96 -1.89
N VAL A 12 -38.23 8.86 -1.48
CA VAL A 12 -37.49 7.96 -2.35
C VAL A 12 -38.32 6.74 -2.80
N LEU A 13 -39.38 6.38 -2.03
CA LEU A 13 -40.21 5.25 -2.43
C LEU A 13 -41.17 5.63 -3.56
N PRO A 14 -41.12 4.96 -4.70
CA PRO A 14 -42.07 5.16 -5.79
C PRO A 14 -43.50 4.75 -5.37
N LYS A 15 -44.51 5.37 -5.98
CA LYS A 15 -45.91 5.20 -5.61
C LYS A 15 -46.50 3.84 -5.97
N GLY A 16 -45.82 3.02 -6.79
CA GLY A 16 -46.27 1.69 -7.21
C GLY A 16 -45.98 0.59 -6.21
N LEU A 17 -46.95 -0.29 -5.99
CA LEU A 17 -46.85 -1.41 -5.05
C LEU A 17 -45.69 -2.37 -5.44
N PHE A 18 -45.55 -2.61 -6.71
CA PHE A 18 -44.46 -3.44 -7.27
C PHE A 18 -43.05 -2.89 -6.93
N TYR A 19 -42.83 -1.59 -7.12
CA TYR A 19 -41.56 -0.95 -6.82
C TYR A 19 -41.22 -0.94 -5.32
N ARG A 20 -42.22 -0.84 -4.46
CA ARG A 20 -42.05 -0.92 -3.01
C ARG A 20 -41.58 -2.32 -2.58
N SER A 21 -42.20 -3.37 -3.09
CA SER A 21 -41.81 -4.75 -2.78
C SER A 21 -40.40 -5.05 -3.33
N LEU A 22 -40.09 -4.57 -4.52
CA LEU A 22 -38.77 -4.72 -5.14
C LEU A 22 -37.66 -4.04 -4.31
N ILE A 23 -37.87 -2.81 -3.83
CA ILE A 23 -36.90 -2.08 -3.00
C ILE A 23 -36.71 -2.79 -1.64
N ILE A 24 -37.79 -3.28 -1.02
CA ILE A 24 -37.72 -3.98 0.27
C ILE A 24 -36.87 -5.24 0.16
N VAL A 25 -36.93 -5.96 -0.95
CA VAL A 25 -36.15 -7.18 -1.17
C VAL A 25 -34.74 -6.87 -1.67
N ALA A 26 -34.59 -5.94 -2.62
CA ALA A 26 -33.32 -5.62 -3.25
C ALA A 26 -32.35 -4.86 -2.32
N THR A 27 -32.87 -3.97 -1.48
CA THR A 27 -32.02 -3.13 -0.60
C THR A 27 -31.16 -3.97 0.36
N PRO A 28 -31.68 -4.95 1.12
CA PRO A 28 -30.84 -5.77 2.00
C PRO A 28 -29.86 -6.63 1.21
N MET A 29 -30.22 -7.12 0.02
CA MET A 29 -29.31 -7.90 -0.82
C MET A 29 -28.15 -7.06 -1.35
N ILE A 30 -28.42 -5.85 -1.84
CA ILE A 30 -27.41 -4.92 -2.32
C ILE A 30 -26.49 -4.49 -1.17
N LEU A 31 -27.07 -4.18 0.00
CA LEU A 31 -26.29 -3.80 1.18
C LEU A 31 -25.35 -4.94 1.62
N LEU A 32 -25.86 -6.16 1.68
CA LEU A 32 -25.06 -7.34 2.00
C LEU A 32 -23.94 -7.53 0.98
N GLN A 33 -24.23 -7.39 -0.32
CA GLN A 33 -23.24 -7.49 -1.40
C GLN A 33 -22.14 -6.45 -1.26
N ILE A 34 -22.47 -5.20 -0.93
CA ILE A 34 -21.50 -4.13 -0.70
C ILE A 34 -20.59 -4.49 0.48
N ILE A 35 -21.16 -4.93 1.61
CA ILE A 35 -20.39 -5.30 2.80
C ILE A 35 -19.42 -6.45 2.47
N ILE A 36 -19.91 -7.50 1.83
CA ILE A 36 -19.09 -8.64 1.43
C ILE A 36 -17.96 -8.17 0.51
N THR A 37 -18.28 -7.38 -0.51
CA THR A 37 -17.28 -6.88 -1.47
C THR A 37 -16.19 -6.06 -0.77
N LEU A 38 -16.54 -5.17 0.15
CA LEU A 38 -15.57 -4.37 0.89
C LEU A 38 -14.65 -5.23 1.76
N VAL A 39 -15.22 -6.20 2.50
CA VAL A 39 -14.44 -7.10 3.37
C VAL A 39 -13.53 -8.00 2.55
N PHE A 40 -14.02 -8.58 1.45
CA PHE A 40 -13.21 -9.42 0.57
C PHE A 40 -12.11 -8.64 -0.12
N PHE A 41 -12.42 -7.44 -0.65
CA PHE A 41 -11.45 -6.61 -1.33
C PHE A 41 -10.28 -6.26 -0.41
N ASP A 42 -10.56 -5.80 0.81
CA ASP A 42 -9.52 -5.49 1.79
C ASP A 42 -8.66 -6.72 2.14
N SER A 43 -9.30 -7.86 2.36
CA SER A 43 -8.61 -9.11 2.68
C SER A 43 -7.75 -9.64 1.53
N LEU A 44 -8.27 -9.62 0.31
CA LEU A 44 -7.55 -10.06 -0.89
C LEU A 44 -6.38 -9.14 -1.23
N TRP A 45 -6.57 -7.81 -1.13
CA TRP A 45 -5.52 -6.83 -1.33
C TRP A 45 -4.32 -7.09 -0.42
N ILE A 46 -4.59 -7.27 0.89
CA ILE A 46 -3.53 -7.53 1.85
C ILE A 46 -2.81 -8.86 1.55
N LYS A 47 -3.55 -9.90 1.17
CA LYS A 47 -2.96 -11.21 0.84
C LYS A 47 -2.13 -11.16 -0.43
N ALA A 48 -2.64 -10.57 -1.50
CA ALA A 48 -1.96 -10.47 -2.78
C ALA A 48 -0.63 -9.68 -2.68
N ASN A 49 -0.64 -8.59 -1.92
CA ASN A 49 0.54 -7.74 -1.76
C ASN A 49 1.51 -8.24 -0.69
N ARG A 50 1.11 -9.21 0.13
CA ARG A 50 1.95 -9.71 1.21
C ARG A 50 3.28 -10.28 0.71
N GLY A 51 3.26 -11.04 -0.36
CA GLY A 51 4.46 -11.62 -0.96
C GLY A 51 5.45 -10.54 -1.42
N MET A 52 4.95 -9.54 -2.14
CA MET A 52 5.76 -8.42 -2.64
C MET A 52 6.34 -7.60 -1.48
N THR A 53 5.52 -7.23 -0.51
CA THR A 53 5.97 -6.45 0.66
C THR A 53 6.99 -7.22 1.49
N ARG A 54 6.79 -8.52 1.67
CA ARG A 54 7.72 -9.39 2.40
C ARG A 54 9.07 -9.50 1.69
N SER A 55 9.06 -9.69 0.36
CA SER A 55 10.28 -9.72 -0.45
C SER A 55 11.05 -8.41 -0.32
N LEU A 56 10.35 -7.27 -0.47
CA LEU A 56 10.93 -5.95 -0.31
C LEU A 56 11.56 -5.76 1.09
N VAL A 57 10.85 -6.13 2.16
CA VAL A 57 11.37 -6.00 3.53
C VAL A 57 12.58 -6.90 3.74
N SER A 58 12.61 -8.10 3.13
CA SER A 58 13.77 -8.99 3.17
C SER A 58 14.98 -8.39 2.43
N GLU A 59 14.76 -7.77 1.26
CA GLU A 59 15.80 -7.04 0.52
C GLU A 59 16.39 -5.89 1.36
N ILE A 60 15.51 -5.11 2.01
CA ILE A 60 15.90 -4.00 2.89
C ILE A 60 16.64 -4.50 4.13
N HIS A 61 16.22 -5.63 4.70
CA HIS A 61 16.90 -6.23 5.85
C HIS A 61 18.31 -6.69 5.48
N THR A 62 18.47 -7.37 4.34
CA THR A 62 19.78 -7.77 3.83
C THR A 62 20.68 -6.55 3.59
N LEU A 63 20.16 -5.49 2.99
CA LEU A 63 20.87 -4.23 2.81
C LEU A 63 21.33 -3.65 4.17
N TYR A 64 20.43 -3.64 5.16
CA TYR A 64 20.71 -3.13 6.49
C TYR A 64 21.80 -3.94 7.19
N ASP A 65 21.74 -5.28 7.15
CA ASP A 65 22.72 -6.16 7.76
C ASP A 65 24.13 -5.97 7.17
N VAL A 66 24.19 -5.84 5.84
CA VAL A 66 25.46 -5.56 5.16
C VAL A 66 25.97 -4.16 5.51
N TYR A 67 25.08 -3.17 5.57
CA TYR A 67 25.45 -1.81 5.94
C TYR A 67 25.97 -1.71 7.39
N VAL A 68 25.43 -2.51 8.30
CA VAL A 68 25.87 -2.61 9.71
C VAL A 68 27.20 -3.34 9.84
N GLY A 69 27.57 -4.18 8.87
CA GLY A 69 28.82 -4.92 8.87
C GLY A 69 30.09 -4.05 8.89
N PRO A 70 31.25 -4.65 9.23
CA PRO A 70 32.48 -3.90 9.54
C PRO A 70 33.17 -3.25 8.32
N ASP A 71 32.97 -3.77 7.10
CA ASP A 71 33.74 -3.37 5.93
C ASP A 71 33.22 -2.08 5.26
N MET A 72 33.96 -1.00 5.40
CA MET A 72 33.63 0.30 4.81
C MET A 72 33.70 0.33 3.28
N GLU A 73 34.64 -0.40 2.66
CA GLU A 73 34.82 -0.43 1.21
C GLU A 73 33.68 -1.15 0.49
N GLN A 74 33.13 -2.17 1.12
CA GLN A 74 32.01 -2.94 0.58
C GLN A 74 30.69 -2.16 0.64
N LYS A 75 30.54 -1.22 1.61
CA LYS A 75 29.31 -0.44 1.79
C LYS A 75 28.94 0.39 0.57
N GLN A 76 29.90 1.09 -0.02
CA GLN A 76 29.62 1.90 -1.20
C GLN A 76 29.25 1.06 -2.41
N THR A 77 30.00 -0.02 -2.64
CA THR A 77 29.71 -0.96 -3.73
C THR A 77 28.30 -1.55 -3.63
N ILE A 78 27.87 -1.91 -2.42
CA ILE A 78 26.54 -2.46 -2.19
C ILE A 78 25.45 -1.42 -2.40
N ILE A 79 25.62 -0.20 -1.90
CA ILE A 79 24.69 0.91 -2.17
C ILE A 79 24.54 1.11 -3.68
N ASP A 80 25.64 1.10 -4.43
CA ASP A 80 25.63 1.29 -5.88
C ASP A 80 24.90 0.14 -6.60
N VAL A 81 25.12 -1.11 -6.16
CA VAL A 81 24.41 -2.30 -6.67
C VAL A 81 22.90 -2.19 -6.40
N TYR A 82 22.51 -1.79 -5.19
CA TYR A 82 21.09 -1.66 -4.84
C TYR A 82 20.42 -0.49 -5.57
N ASN A 83 21.11 0.64 -5.71
CA ASN A 83 20.61 1.78 -6.49
C ASN A 83 20.41 1.42 -7.96
N LYS A 84 21.34 0.65 -8.55
CA LYS A 84 21.29 0.30 -9.97
C LYS A 84 20.30 -0.83 -10.30
N ASN A 85 20.20 -1.84 -9.44
CA ASN A 85 19.46 -3.07 -9.77
C ASN A 85 18.08 -3.13 -9.13
N PHE A 86 17.85 -2.40 -8.04
CA PHE A 86 16.61 -2.46 -7.26
C PHE A 86 15.81 -1.15 -7.26
N ASP A 87 16.21 -0.15 -8.03
CA ASP A 87 15.55 1.18 -8.05
C ASP A 87 15.43 1.79 -6.64
N PHE A 88 16.40 1.54 -5.77
CA PHE A 88 16.48 2.16 -4.47
C PHE A 88 17.35 3.42 -4.54
N VAL A 89 16.95 4.45 -3.81
CA VAL A 89 17.83 5.59 -3.54
C VAL A 89 18.15 5.56 -2.06
N ILE A 90 19.42 5.24 -1.73
CA ILE A 90 19.87 4.99 -0.37
C ILE A 90 20.81 6.11 0.04
N SER A 91 20.57 6.70 1.22
CA SER A 91 21.44 7.71 1.81
C SER A 91 21.53 7.53 3.33
N PHE A 92 22.70 7.79 3.88
CA PHE A 92 22.87 7.80 5.34
C PHE A 92 22.86 9.25 5.86
N LYS A 93 22.00 9.52 6.82
CA LYS A 93 21.87 10.82 7.48
C LYS A 93 22.46 10.74 8.90
N LYS A 94 23.65 11.30 9.04
CA LYS A 94 24.37 11.36 10.33
C LYS A 94 23.92 12.56 11.13
N ASN A 95 23.75 12.38 12.46
CA ASN A 95 23.38 13.44 13.41
C ASN A 95 22.02 14.13 13.14
N GLU A 96 21.17 13.56 12.33
CA GLU A 96 19.78 14.03 12.20
C GLU A 96 18.88 13.32 13.20
N SER A 97 17.92 14.07 13.77
CA SER A 97 16.94 13.50 14.68
C SER A 97 16.01 12.54 13.95
N PHE A 98 15.76 11.37 14.53
CA PHE A 98 14.80 10.44 14.00
C PHE A 98 13.39 11.05 14.07
N PRO A 99 12.62 11.08 12.99
CA PRO A 99 11.33 11.75 12.96
C PRO A 99 10.35 11.12 13.94
N LYS A 100 9.45 11.95 14.47
CA LYS A 100 8.36 11.46 15.29
C LYS A 100 7.48 10.55 14.44
N ARG A 101 7.00 9.45 15.04
CA ARG A 101 6.13 8.50 14.37
C ARG A 101 4.89 9.22 13.81
N LEU A 102 4.62 9.02 12.52
CA LEU A 102 3.38 9.51 11.90
C LEU A 102 2.16 8.78 12.48
N GLU A 103 1.03 9.47 12.51
CA GLU A 103 -0.23 8.85 12.90
C GLU A 103 -0.55 7.63 12.05
N GLU A 104 -1.03 6.59 12.70
CA GLU A 104 -1.33 5.32 12.04
C GLU A 104 -2.58 5.47 11.17
N ARG A 105 -2.41 5.39 9.85
CA ARG A 105 -3.51 5.36 8.90
C ARG A 105 -4.06 3.94 8.77
N TRP A 106 -5.00 3.60 9.65
CA TRP A 106 -5.62 2.28 9.69
C TRP A 106 -6.40 1.92 8.41
N TYR A 107 -6.88 2.93 7.67
CA TYR A 107 -7.61 2.79 6.43
C TYR A 107 -6.72 2.55 5.20
N SER A 108 -5.41 2.74 5.29
CA SER A 108 -4.47 2.51 4.19
C SER A 108 -4.00 1.05 4.15
N PRO A 109 -4.40 0.24 3.15
CA PRO A 109 -3.95 -1.14 3.01
C PRO A 109 -2.43 -1.24 2.84
N MET A 110 -1.82 -0.28 2.14
CA MET A 110 -0.37 -0.19 1.92
C MET A 110 0.38 -0.02 3.25
N ASP A 111 -0.06 0.93 4.09
CA ASP A 111 0.56 1.20 5.38
C ASP A 111 0.43 -0.01 6.32
N ARG A 112 -0.72 -0.68 6.30
CA ARG A 112 -0.93 -1.91 7.08
C ARG A 112 -0.03 -3.05 6.62
N SER A 113 0.15 -3.22 5.31
CA SER A 113 1.03 -4.25 4.75
C SER A 113 2.49 -4.00 5.14
N LEU A 114 3.00 -2.78 4.91
CA LEU A 114 4.35 -2.39 5.30
C LEU A 114 4.61 -2.57 6.79
N ARG A 115 3.73 -2.07 7.63
CA ARG A 115 3.87 -2.17 9.09
C ARG A 115 3.90 -3.61 9.57
N ARG A 116 3.07 -4.47 8.98
CA ARG A 116 3.01 -5.89 9.32
C ARG A 116 4.33 -6.60 9.07
N GLU A 117 5.01 -6.28 7.96
CA GLU A 117 6.26 -6.94 7.59
C GLU A 117 7.51 -6.23 8.18
N LEU A 118 7.48 -4.90 8.39
CA LEU A 118 8.60 -4.15 9.00
C LEU A 118 8.71 -4.36 10.51
N LYS A 119 7.57 -4.44 11.22
CA LYS A 119 7.56 -4.55 12.69
C LYS A 119 8.28 -5.78 13.24
N PRO A 120 8.12 -7.00 12.69
CA PRO A 120 8.87 -8.18 13.15
C PRO A 120 10.38 -8.08 12.94
N VAL A 121 10.82 -7.36 11.90
CA VAL A 121 12.22 -7.26 11.48
C VAL A 121 12.94 -6.13 12.23
N PHE A 122 12.36 -4.94 12.26
CA PHE A 122 13.01 -3.74 12.79
C PHE A 122 12.42 -3.26 14.13
N GLY A 123 11.42 -3.94 14.70
CA GLY A 123 10.79 -3.56 15.96
C GLY A 123 10.17 -2.16 15.92
N ASN A 124 10.75 -1.22 16.67
CA ASN A 124 10.34 0.19 16.71
C ASN A 124 11.40 1.13 16.06
N LEU A 125 12.40 0.57 15.40
CA LEU A 125 13.53 1.32 14.84
C LEU A 125 13.29 1.78 13.40
N TYR A 126 12.06 1.79 12.93
CA TYR A 126 11.69 2.23 11.59
C TYR A 126 10.64 3.34 11.60
N TRP A 127 10.67 4.13 10.55
CA TRP A 127 9.67 5.14 10.20
C TRP A 127 9.46 5.10 8.69
N PHE A 128 8.24 5.28 8.22
CA PHE A 128 7.98 5.35 6.79
C PHE A 128 6.89 6.38 6.47
N ASP A 129 6.96 6.92 5.26
CA ASP A 129 5.95 7.80 4.68
C ASP A 129 5.59 7.36 3.25
N THR A 130 4.30 7.13 3.07
CA THR A 130 3.73 6.71 1.79
C THR A 130 2.95 7.83 1.09
N THR A 131 2.87 9.03 1.70
CA THR A 131 2.02 10.13 1.22
C THR A 131 2.75 11.30 0.64
N SER A 132 3.86 11.72 1.23
CA SER A 132 4.56 12.93 0.82
C SER A 132 5.03 12.87 -0.63
N TYR A 133 5.30 11.68 -1.14
CA TYR A 133 5.72 11.48 -2.53
C TYR A 133 4.69 10.68 -3.32
N LYS A 134 4.46 11.08 -4.58
CA LYS A 134 3.46 10.43 -5.44
C LYS A 134 3.84 9.01 -5.83
N GLU A 135 5.08 8.77 -6.25
CA GLU A 135 5.54 7.51 -6.86
C GLU A 135 6.44 6.66 -5.96
N VAL A 136 6.98 7.27 -4.91
CA VAL A 136 7.94 6.59 -4.03
C VAL A 136 7.46 6.58 -2.58
N VAL A 137 8.02 5.65 -1.81
CA VAL A 137 7.88 5.56 -0.36
C VAL A 137 9.22 5.91 0.26
N GLU A 138 9.18 6.72 1.29
CA GLU A 138 10.34 7.01 2.13
C GLU A 138 10.33 6.08 3.34
N LEU A 139 11.42 5.36 3.55
CA LEU A 139 11.65 4.52 4.72
C LEU A 139 12.92 4.99 5.42
N ARG A 140 12.86 5.16 6.73
CA ARG A 140 14.01 5.48 7.58
C ARG A 140 14.19 4.38 8.62
N ILE A 141 15.41 3.86 8.73
CA ILE A 141 15.75 2.83 9.70
C ILE A 141 16.84 3.40 10.60
N LYS A 142 16.61 3.39 11.90
CA LYS A 142 17.54 3.92 12.87
C LYS A 142 18.84 3.10 12.89
N TYR A 143 19.98 3.79 12.81
CA TYR A 143 21.31 3.18 12.86
C TYR A 143 22.29 4.11 13.56
N GLN A 144 22.91 3.65 14.64
CA GLN A 144 23.86 4.42 15.45
C GLN A 144 23.35 5.84 15.79
N ASN A 145 24.13 6.89 15.45
CA ASN A 145 23.79 8.30 15.68
C ASN A 145 23.06 8.95 14.50
N GLY A 146 22.30 8.18 13.72
CA GLY A 146 21.57 8.68 12.57
C GLY A 146 20.54 7.67 12.08
N PHE A 147 20.22 7.73 10.80
CA PHE A 147 19.32 6.78 10.16
C PHE A 147 19.71 6.52 8.70
N LEU A 148 19.42 5.31 8.26
CA LEU A 148 19.47 4.94 6.86
C LEU A 148 18.16 5.34 6.20
N GLN A 149 18.21 6.25 5.23
CA GLN A 149 17.08 6.73 4.45
C GLN A 149 17.06 5.97 3.13
N ILE A 150 15.93 5.33 2.84
CA ILE A 150 15.73 4.51 1.65
C ILE A 150 14.46 4.99 0.96
N PHE A 151 14.57 5.39 -0.31
CA PHE A 151 13.43 5.62 -1.17
C PHE A 151 13.27 4.43 -2.11
N PHE A 152 12.05 3.96 -2.24
CA PHE A 152 11.72 2.88 -3.18
C PHE A 152 10.36 3.12 -3.84
N PRO A 153 10.16 2.62 -5.09
CA PRO A 153 8.92 2.85 -5.81
C PRO A 153 7.71 2.15 -5.19
N LYS A 154 6.54 2.79 -5.22
CA LYS A 154 5.29 2.23 -4.68
C LYS A 154 4.84 0.94 -5.36
N TYR A 155 5.19 0.72 -6.63
CA TYR A 155 4.82 -0.50 -7.35
C TYR A 155 5.43 -1.77 -6.73
N LYS A 156 6.51 -1.65 -5.95
CA LYS A 156 7.11 -2.78 -5.21
C LYS A 156 6.25 -3.29 -4.05
N ILE A 157 5.30 -2.48 -3.60
CA ILE A 157 4.41 -2.83 -2.47
C ILE A 157 3.00 -3.08 -2.96
N ALA A 158 2.55 -2.31 -3.93
CA ALA A 158 1.22 -2.39 -4.49
C ALA A 158 1.34 -2.59 -5.99
N PRO A 159 0.68 -3.61 -6.58
CA PRO A 159 0.65 -3.73 -8.02
C PRO A 159 0.11 -2.42 -8.59
N SER A 160 0.82 -1.83 -9.53
CA SER A 160 0.32 -0.67 -10.26
C SER A 160 -1.02 -1.08 -10.87
N SER A 161 -2.09 -0.42 -10.48
CA SER A 161 -3.42 -0.60 -11.06
C SER A 161 -3.51 0.03 -12.46
N THR A 162 -2.43 -0.02 -13.22
CA THR A 162 -2.48 0.28 -14.64
C THR A 162 -3.24 -0.90 -15.24
N PRO A 163 -4.49 -0.72 -15.67
CA PRO A 163 -5.26 -1.83 -16.17
C PRO A 163 -4.55 -2.35 -17.43
N VAL A 164 -4.10 -3.59 -17.39
CA VAL A 164 -3.63 -4.38 -18.53
C VAL A 164 -4.70 -4.42 -19.65
N SER A 165 -5.89 -3.90 -19.36
CA SER A 165 -7.04 -3.77 -20.25
C SER A 165 -6.77 -3.01 -21.56
N TYR A 166 -5.82 -2.08 -21.57
CA TYR A 166 -5.57 -1.28 -22.77
C TYR A 166 -4.67 -1.96 -23.79
N THR A 167 -3.82 -2.89 -23.39
CA THR A 167 -2.90 -3.58 -24.31
C THR A 167 -3.57 -4.72 -25.10
N HIS A 168 -4.62 -5.32 -24.57
CA HIS A 168 -5.35 -6.38 -25.28
C HIS A 168 -6.41 -5.87 -26.25
N LEU A 169 -6.84 -4.62 -26.17
CA LEU A 169 -7.82 -4.03 -27.08
C LEU A 169 -7.20 -3.45 -28.37
N THR A 170 -5.89 -3.21 -28.40
CA THR A 170 -5.20 -2.62 -29.56
C THR A 170 -4.47 -3.64 -30.44
N LEU A 171 -4.30 -4.89 -30.00
CA LEU A 171 -3.59 -5.94 -30.75
C LEU A 171 -4.35 -6.57 -31.92
N PRO A 172 -5.70 -6.61 -32.02
CA PRO A 172 -6.36 -7.21 -33.16
C PRO A 172 -6.40 -6.33 -34.43
N THR A 173 -6.05 -5.04 -34.33
CA THR A 173 -6.24 -4.11 -35.46
C THR A 173 -5.02 -3.99 -36.37
N ILE A 174 -3.86 -4.52 -36.01
CA ILE A 174 -2.61 -4.40 -36.79
C ILE A 174 -2.34 -5.59 -37.70
N LEU A 175 -3.12 -6.66 -37.60
CA LEU A 175 -2.94 -7.88 -38.43
C LEU A 175 -3.96 -8.01 -39.59
N ARG A 176 -4.40 -6.88 -40.15
CA ARG A 176 -5.20 -6.87 -41.37
C ARG A 176 -4.62 -5.88 -42.39
N VAL A 177 -3.51 -6.26 -43.00
CA VAL A 177 -3.08 -5.79 -44.33
C VAL A 177 -2.66 -7.02 -45.10
#